data_2e4ff0748ae97384c95682016015736a
#
_entry.id   2e4ff0748ae97384c95682016015736a
#
_cell.length_a   1.000
_cell.length_b   1.000
_cell.length_c   1.000
_cell.angle_alpha   90.00
_cell.angle_beta   90.00
_cell.angle_gamma   90.00
#
_symmetry.space_group_name_H-M   'P 1'
#
loop_
_entity.id
_entity.type
_entity.pdbx_description
1 polymer ?
#
loop_
_entity_poly.entity_id
_entity_poly.type
_entity_poly.pdbx_seq_one_letter_code
_entity_poly.pdbx_strand_id
1 'polypeptide(L)'
;ALVSAKRPNILFILTDDQAPHTLSSYGNSVCQTPNIDKLAASGMVLDRAYHMGSMSGAVCSPSRTMIMSGRTLWHLPSRGKKHLNKEKGKVSGVDILNNTIPAVFNRAGYETFRTCKNGNSYSLANALFQIVKDKSCRNADEDSGSQWHGRQVLNYLEERSVRKEEKPFMIYFGFSHPHDARTGRDDLLAKYGARNVKEPLTEVNPDAPKLPVSWLPEHPFHHGHPRLRDEVSVPGVKTSRNEATVRNELGREYACIENIDDQVGLVIRKLKEIGEFENTFIFYTSDHGIAVGRHGLMGKQNLYEHSWR
;
A
#
# COMPACT_ATOMS: atom_id res chain seq x y z
N ALA A 1 -35.48 -8.85 -24.96
CA ALA A 1 -35.19 -8.14 -23.70
C ALA A 1 -33.72 -7.82 -23.68
N LEU A 2 -33.34 -6.54 -23.65
CA LEU A 2 -32.00 -6.12 -23.36
C LEU A 2 -31.70 -6.57 -21.92
N VAL A 3 -30.86 -7.57 -21.75
CA VAL A 3 -30.30 -7.89 -20.41
C VAL A 3 -29.47 -6.69 -20.02
N SER A 4 -29.96 -5.91 -19.05
CA SER A 4 -29.18 -4.82 -18.46
C SER A 4 -27.91 -5.45 -17.88
N ALA A 5 -26.77 -5.13 -18.43
CA ALA A 5 -25.49 -5.63 -17.91
C ALA A 5 -25.37 -5.25 -16.43
N LYS A 6 -25.10 -6.22 -15.58
CA LYS A 6 -24.85 -6.00 -14.15
C LYS A 6 -23.70 -5.01 -14.01
N ARG A 7 -23.88 -3.93 -13.24
CA ARG A 7 -22.80 -2.97 -12.97
C ARG A 7 -21.64 -3.68 -12.28
N PRO A 8 -20.39 -3.49 -12.73
CA PRO A 8 -19.25 -4.18 -12.14
C PRO A 8 -18.97 -3.72 -10.70
N ASN A 9 -18.50 -4.62 -9.89
CA ASN A 9 -17.92 -4.33 -8.60
C ASN A 9 -16.51 -3.75 -8.77
N ILE A 10 -16.02 -3.07 -7.75
CA ILE A 10 -14.66 -2.52 -7.71
C ILE A 10 -13.94 -3.04 -6.46
N LEU A 11 -12.78 -3.65 -6.67
CA LEU A 11 -11.82 -3.97 -5.62
C LEU A 11 -10.54 -3.14 -5.85
N PHE A 12 -10.32 -2.12 -5.04
CA PHE A 12 -9.16 -1.27 -5.10
C PHE A 12 -8.20 -1.64 -3.97
N ILE A 13 -7.07 -2.27 -4.32
CA ILE A 13 -6.05 -2.76 -3.39
C ILE A 13 -4.92 -1.74 -3.33
N LEU A 14 -4.58 -1.26 -2.13
CA LEU A 14 -3.54 -0.27 -1.90
C LEU A 14 -2.55 -0.72 -0.83
N THR A 15 -1.29 -0.86 -1.19
CA THR A 15 -0.20 -1.10 -0.25
C THR A 15 0.41 0.22 0.24
N ASP A 16 1.21 0.15 1.29
CA ASP A 16 1.85 1.30 1.95
C ASP A 16 3.37 1.18 1.82
N ASP A 17 4.00 2.05 1.04
CA ASP A 17 5.46 2.07 0.81
C ASP A 17 5.98 0.88 -0.05
N GLN A 18 5.21 0.33 -0.95
CA GLN A 18 5.67 -0.77 -1.80
C GLN A 18 6.23 -0.26 -3.14
N ALA A 19 7.50 -0.50 -3.37
CA ALA A 19 8.13 -0.20 -4.65
C ALA A 19 7.94 -1.34 -5.68
N PRO A 20 7.84 -1.06 -6.99
CA PRO A 20 7.56 -2.09 -8.01
C PRO A 20 8.61 -3.20 -8.06
N HIS A 21 9.86 -2.89 -7.78
CA HIS A 21 10.95 -3.89 -7.77
C HIS A 21 10.78 -5.02 -6.72
N THR A 22 9.75 -4.99 -5.90
CA THR A 22 9.40 -6.05 -4.94
C THR A 22 8.46 -7.11 -5.53
N LEU A 23 7.93 -6.88 -6.73
CA LEU A 23 7.00 -7.78 -7.40
C LEU A 23 7.68 -8.54 -8.55
N SER A 24 7.32 -9.81 -8.75
CA SER A 24 7.88 -10.62 -9.83
C SER A 24 7.42 -10.13 -11.20
N SER A 25 6.24 -9.55 -11.32
CA SER A 25 5.75 -8.88 -12.53
C SER A 25 6.62 -7.70 -12.98
N TYR A 26 7.46 -7.17 -12.10
CA TYR A 26 8.48 -6.15 -12.39
C TYR A 26 9.92 -6.68 -12.27
N GLY A 27 10.10 -8.01 -12.33
CA GLY A 27 11.41 -8.66 -12.44
C GLY A 27 12.03 -9.14 -11.12
N ASN A 28 11.32 -9.10 -9.98
CA ASN A 28 11.82 -9.71 -8.76
C ASN A 28 11.67 -11.23 -8.82
N SER A 29 12.80 -11.96 -8.74
CA SER A 29 12.81 -13.44 -8.73
C SER A 29 12.87 -14.05 -7.33
N VAL A 30 12.93 -13.24 -6.28
CA VAL A 30 13.12 -13.68 -4.89
C VAL A 30 11.84 -13.55 -4.08
N CYS A 31 11.22 -12.37 -4.06
CA CYS A 31 9.95 -12.15 -3.39
C CYS A 31 8.82 -12.87 -4.12
N GLN A 32 8.07 -13.69 -3.41
CA GLN A 32 7.05 -14.60 -3.99
C GLN A 32 5.66 -13.99 -3.87
N THR A 33 5.06 -13.61 -4.99
CA THR A 33 3.73 -12.98 -5.03
C THR A 33 2.80 -13.66 -6.03
N PRO A 34 2.55 -14.99 -5.89
CA PRO A 34 1.87 -15.78 -6.92
C PRO A 34 0.41 -15.38 -7.18
N ASN A 35 -0.27 -14.76 -6.22
CA ASN A 35 -1.65 -14.30 -6.40
C ASN A 35 -1.70 -12.96 -7.14
N ILE A 36 -0.81 -12.03 -6.81
CA ILE A 36 -0.64 -10.75 -7.51
C ILE A 36 -0.13 -11.00 -8.93
N ASP A 37 0.79 -11.96 -9.11
CA ASP A 37 1.34 -12.33 -10.43
C ASP A 37 0.26 -12.89 -11.36
N LYS A 38 -0.67 -13.68 -10.82
CA LYS A 38 -1.84 -14.15 -11.58
C LYS A 38 -2.76 -13.00 -12.02
N LEU A 39 -2.95 -11.99 -11.16
CA LEU A 39 -3.69 -10.78 -11.56
C LEU A 39 -2.95 -10.02 -12.66
N ALA A 40 -1.64 -9.83 -12.51
CA ALA A 40 -0.81 -9.19 -13.52
C ALA A 40 -0.88 -9.92 -14.88
N ALA A 41 -0.78 -11.26 -14.87
CA ALA A 41 -0.84 -12.09 -16.06
C ALA A 41 -2.23 -12.09 -16.75
N SER A 42 -3.30 -11.85 -16.00
CA SER A 42 -4.68 -11.81 -16.53
C SER A 42 -5.19 -10.40 -16.82
N GLY A 43 -4.39 -9.38 -16.54
CA GLY A 43 -4.78 -7.99 -16.60
C GLY A 43 -3.82 -7.11 -17.41
N MET A 44 -3.70 -5.86 -17.00
CA MET A 44 -2.80 -4.87 -17.56
C MET A 44 -1.79 -4.44 -16.50
N VAL A 45 -0.50 -4.52 -16.83
CA VAL A 45 0.60 -4.01 -16.01
C VAL A 45 1.02 -2.63 -16.53
N LEU A 46 1.07 -1.65 -15.64
CA LEU A 46 1.47 -0.29 -15.97
C LEU A 46 2.95 -0.07 -15.57
N ASP A 47 3.85 -0.21 -16.53
CA ASP A 47 5.30 -0.11 -16.28
C ASP A 47 5.77 1.29 -15.87
N ARG A 48 4.99 2.32 -16.20
CA ARG A 48 5.35 3.73 -16.00
C ARG A 48 4.22 4.51 -15.32
N ALA A 49 3.81 4.01 -14.15
CA ALA A 49 2.86 4.73 -13.28
C ALA A 49 3.65 5.47 -12.20
N TYR A 50 3.44 6.77 -12.08
CA TYR A 50 4.18 7.62 -11.17
C TYR A 50 3.23 8.47 -10.33
N HIS A 51 3.57 8.67 -9.06
CA HIS A 51 2.91 9.69 -8.26
C HIS A 51 3.67 11.03 -8.34
N MET A 52 3.02 12.12 -7.95
CA MET A 52 3.58 13.47 -8.12
C MET A 52 4.46 13.94 -6.96
N GLY A 53 4.81 13.07 -6.03
CA GLY A 53 5.60 13.44 -4.86
C GLY A 53 4.84 14.22 -3.81
N SER A 54 5.55 15.05 -3.06
CA SER A 54 5.04 15.84 -1.95
C SER A 54 5.80 17.15 -1.81
N MET A 55 5.15 18.18 -1.28
CA MET A 55 5.79 19.45 -0.92
C MET A 55 6.39 19.41 0.49
N SER A 56 6.27 18.31 1.22
CA SER A 56 6.79 18.10 2.56
C SER A 56 6.91 16.61 2.85
N GLY A 57 7.61 16.20 3.92
CA GLY A 57 7.64 14.82 4.38
C GLY A 57 6.24 14.20 4.58
N ALA A 58 6.16 12.90 4.83
CA ALA A 58 4.94 12.11 4.89
C ALA A 58 4.19 12.05 3.54
N VAL A 59 4.87 11.52 2.53
CA VAL A 59 4.42 11.39 1.12
C VAL A 59 3.09 10.65 0.98
N CYS A 60 2.73 9.76 1.91
CA CYS A 60 1.44 9.06 1.92
C CYS A 60 0.24 10.00 1.91
N SER A 61 0.26 11.12 2.66
CA SER A 61 -0.88 12.05 2.73
C SER A 61 -1.24 12.66 1.37
N PRO A 62 -0.32 13.30 0.62
CA PRO A 62 -0.64 13.83 -0.69
C PRO A 62 -0.97 12.73 -1.70
N SER A 63 -0.25 11.61 -1.73
CA SER A 63 -0.54 10.51 -2.64
C SER A 63 -1.94 9.95 -2.42
N ARG A 64 -2.30 9.59 -1.20
CA ARG A 64 -3.65 9.09 -0.87
C ARG A 64 -4.74 10.13 -1.10
N THR A 65 -4.43 11.41 -0.97
CA THR A 65 -5.37 12.48 -1.30
C THR A 65 -5.57 12.60 -2.80
N MET A 66 -4.50 12.50 -3.60
CA MET A 66 -4.59 12.47 -5.06
C MET A 66 -5.40 11.25 -5.54
N ILE A 67 -5.13 10.06 -5.03
CA ILE A 67 -5.89 8.84 -5.31
C ILE A 67 -7.37 9.05 -4.98
N MET A 68 -7.66 9.52 -3.76
CA MET A 68 -9.03 9.67 -3.27
C MET A 68 -9.84 10.70 -4.04
N SER A 69 -9.21 11.78 -4.52
CA SER A 69 -9.86 12.90 -5.18
C SER A 69 -9.78 12.88 -6.72
N GLY A 70 -8.95 12.01 -7.31
CA GLY A 70 -8.67 12.00 -8.74
C GLY A 70 -7.98 13.29 -9.23
N ARG A 71 -7.32 14.04 -8.34
CA ARG A 71 -6.69 15.33 -8.64
C ARG A 71 -5.19 15.28 -8.50
N THR A 72 -4.49 16.05 -9.32
CA THR A 72 -3.05 16.22 -9.16
C THR A 72 -2.71 17.06 -7.93
N LEU A 73 -1.48 16.92 -7.43
CA LEU A 73 -0.99 17.65 -6.26
C LEU A 73 -1.24 19.17 -6.35
N TRP A 74 -1.09 19.73 -7.56
CA TRP A 74 -1.25 21.17 -7.81
C TRP A 74 -2.68 21.67 -7.69
N HIS A 75 -3.66 20.77 -7.84
CA HIS A 75 -5.09 21.05 -7.77
C HIS A 75 -5.71 20.63 -6.43
N LEU A 76 -4.86 20.29 -5.44
CA LEU A 76 -5.30 20.00 -4.09
C LEU A 76 -5.17 21.25 -3.19
N PRO A 77 -6.13 21.49 -2.29
CA PRO A 77 -5.98 22.46 -1.23
C PRO A 77 -4.73 22.19 -0.44
N SER A 78 -4.02 23.25 0.00
CA SER A 78 -2.79 23.10 0.78
C SER A 78 -1.77 22.16 0.16
N ARG A 79 -1.88 21.88 -1.16
CA ARG A 79 -1.02 20.97 -1.91
C ARG A 79 -0.80 19.62 -1.20
N GLY A 80 -1.88 19.04 -0.68
CA GLY A 80 -1.87 17.74 0.01
C GLY A 80 -1.27 17.75 1.41
N LYS A 81 -1.02 18.91 2.03
CA LYS A 81 -0.60 18.99 3.43
C LYS A 81 -1.72 18.53 4.38
N LYS A 82 -1.36 18.19 5.63
CA LYS A 82 -2.31 17.76 6.69
C LYS A 82 -3.50 18.72 6.92
N HIS A 83 -3.37 19.97 6.49
CA HIS A 83 -4.43 20.98 6.61
C HIS A 83 -5.66 20.74 5.74
N LEU A 84 -5.58 19.87 4.72
CA LEU A 84 -6.74 19.52 3.89
C LEU A 84 -7.94 19.05 4.73
N ASN A 85 -7.70 18.34 5.80
CA ASN A 85 -8.72 17.90 6.73
C ASN A 85 -9.44 19.05 7.49
N LYS A 86 -8.85 20.24 7.52
CA LYS A 86 -9.41 21.43 8.17
C LYS A 86 -10.20 22.32 7.20
N GLU A 87 -9.92 22.24 5.91
CA GLU A 87 -10.46 23.15 4.88
C GLU A 87 -11.79 22.69 4.25
N LYS A 88 -12.47 21.69 4.84
CA LYS A 88 -13.75 21.14 4.36
C LYS A 88 -13.80 20.87 2.83
N GLY A 89 -12.65 20.67 2.20
CA GLY A 89 -12.55 20.24 0.80
C GLY A 89 -12.89 21.27 -0.28
N LYS A 90 -13.09 22.55 0.06
CA LYS A 90 -13.40 23.59 -0.92
C LYS A 90 -12.14 24.33 -1.38
N VAL A 91 -11.90 24.36 -2.68
CA VAL A 91 -10.86 25.16 -3.34
C VAL A 91 -11.47 25.80 -4.57
N SER A 92 -11.37 27.11 -4.67
CA SER A 92 -11.78 27.88 -5.86
C SER A 92 -13.18 27.52 -6.36
N GLY A 93 -14.15 27.32 -5.47
CA GLY A 93 -15.54 27.01 -5.81
C GLY A 93 -15.79 25.52 -6.19
N VAL A 94 -14.76 24.69 -6.25
CA VAL A 94 -14.91 23.26 -6.54
C VAL A 94 -15.02 22.47 -5.23
N ASP A 95 -16.08 21.72 -5.08
CA ASP A 95 -16.29 20.80 -3.97
C ASP A 95 -15.51 19.50 -4.20
N ILE A 96 -14.28 19.47 -3.69
CA ILE A 96 -13.42 18.28 -3.83
C ILE A 96 -13.98 17.10 -3.04
N LEU A 97 -14.55 17.34 -1.87
CA LEU A 97 -15.04 16.26 -1.00
C LEU A 97 -16.17 15.47 -1.67
N ASN A 98 -17.11 16.14 -2.31
CA ASN A 98 -18.20 15.50 -3.03
C ASN A 98 -17.77 14.82 -4.35
N ASN A 99 -16.53 15.02 -4.78
CA ASN A 99 -15.95 14.37 -5.96
C ASN A 99 -14.85 13.34 -5.61
N THR A 100 -14.83 12.88 -4.38
CA THR A 100 -13.95 11.78 -3.96
C THR A 100 -14.52 10.41 -4.33
N ILE A 101 -13.65 9.39 -4.36
CA ILE A 101 -14.05 8.00 -4.65
C ILE A 101 -15.32 7.61 -3.88
N PRO A 102 -15.38 7.64 -2.53
CA PRO A 102 -16.59 7.22 -1.82
C PRO A 102 -17.81 8.07 -2.15
N ALA A 103 -17.67 9.37 -2.31
CA ALA A 103 -18.78 10.24 -2.63
C ALA A 103 -19.39 9.94 -4.01
N VAL A 104 -18.54 9.70 -5.01
CA VAL A 104 -18.98 9.36 -6.38
C VAL A 104 -19.66 7.98 -6.40
N PHE A 105 -19.04 6.96 -5.81
CA PHE A 105 -19.61 5.62 -5.77
C PHE A 105 -20.89 5.53 -4.95
N ASN A 106 -20.99 6.25 -3.83
CA ASN A 106 -22.24 6.35 -3.05
C ASN A 106 -23.39 6.93 -3.91
N ARG A 107 -23.14 8.04 -4.63
CA ARG A 107 -24.15 8.63 -5.54
C ARG A 107 -24.50 7.70 -6.69
N ALA A 108 -23.57 6.89 -7.15
CA ALA A 108 -23.81 5.87 -8.18
C ALA A 108 -24.55 4.63 -7.64
N GLY A 109 -24.89 4.58 -6.35
CA GLY A 109 -25.64 3.50 -5.73
C GLY A 109 -24.84 2.25 -5.40
N TYR A 110 -23.51 2.39 -5.22
CA TYR A 110 -22.66 1.31 -4.71
C TYR A 110 -22.74 1.24 -3.19
N GLU A 111 -22.56 0.05 -2.63
CA GLU A 111 -22.19 -0.11 -1.23
C GLU A 111 -20.67 0.09 -1.11
N THR A 112 -20.24 1.06 -0.31
CA THR A 112 -18.82 1.41 -0.19
C THR A 112 -18.25 0.92 1.13
N PHE A 113 -17.19 0.12 1.03
CA PHE A 113 -16.46 -0.47 2.16
C PHE A 113 -15.00 -0.02 2.13
N ARG A 114 -14.44 0.22 3.30
CA ARG A 114 -13.05 0.58 3.45
C ARG A 114 -12.41 -0.15 4.63
N THR A 115 -11.20 -0.68 4.41
CA THR A 115 -10.22 -0.99 5.44
C THR A 115 -8.86 -0.44 5.04
N CYS A 116 -8.15 0.22 5.94
CA CYS A 116 -6.83 0.77 5.69
C CYS A 116 -6.15 1.19 7.00
N LYS A 117 -4.87 1.59 6.92
CA LYS A 117 -4.19 2.24 8.05
C LYS A 117 -4.90 3.53 8.47
N ASN A 118 -4.82 3.83 9.76
CA ASN A 118 -5.19 5.14 10.31
C ASN A 118 -4.12 6.20 9.97
N GLY A 119 -4.55 7.44 9.77
CA GLY A 119 -3.65 8.58 9.58
C GLY A 119 -3.03 8.69 8.18
N ASN A 120 -2.29 9.75 7.97
CA ASN A 120 -1.63 10.09 6.70
C ASN A 120 -2.49 9.88 5.45
N SER A 121 -3.76 10.30 5.52
CA SER A 121 -4.76 10.13 4.46
C SER A 121 -5.77 11.28 4.47
N TYR A 122 -6.69 11.30 3.51
CA TYR A 122 -7.76 12.28 3.44
C TYR A 122 -8.93 11.84 4.35
N SER A 123 -8.86 12.17 5.64
CA SER A 123 -9.81 11.68 6.65
C SER A 123 -11.27 12.08 6.38
N LEU A 124 -11.52 13.29 5.85
CA LEU A 124 -12.87 13.73 5.50
C LEU A 124 -13.48 12.86 4.39
N ALA A 125 -12.70 12.50 3.38
CA ALA A 125 -13.15 11.59 2.33
C ALA A 125 -13.33 10.16 2.86
N ASN A 126 -12.40 9.69 3.70
CA ASN A 126 -12.50 8.36 4.30
C ASN A 126 -13.80 8.16 5.10
N ALA A 127 -14.25 9.21 5.78
CA ALA A 127 -15.50 9.19 6.54
C ALA A 127 -16.78 9.10 5.68
N LEU A 128 -16.67 9.24 4.36
CA LEU A 128 -17.80 9.09 3.44
C LEU A 128 -18.04 7.65 3.01
N PHE A 129 -17.12 6.71 3.27
CA PHE A 129 -17.42 5.29 3.09
C PHE A 129 -18.54 4.86 4.03
N GLN A 130 -19.49 4.07 3.54
CA GLN A 130 -20.63 3.60 4.35
C GLN A 130 -20.19 2.65 5.46
N ILE A 131 -19.16 1.84 5.18
CA ILE A 131 -18.56 0.91 6.14
C ILE A 131 -17.06 1.18 6.23
N VAL A 132 -16.57 1.54 7.42
CA VAL A 132 -15.16 1.84 7.67
C VAL A 132 -14.62 0.92 8.76
N LYS A 133 -13.56 0.19 8.40
CA LYS A 133 -12.80 -0.70 9.28
C LYS A 133 -11.32 -0.33 9.17
N ASP A 134 -10.95 0.83 9.71
CA ASP A 134 -9.56 1.31 9.66
C ASP A 134 -8.80 0.97 10.93
N LYS A 135 -7.58 0.43 10.77
CA LYS A 135 -6.63 0.14 11.85
C LYS A 135 -5.21 0.15 11.31
N SER A 136 -4.26 0.74 12.04
CA SER A 136 -2.84 0.63 11.68
C SER A 136 -2.31 -0.74 12.12
N CYS A 137 -2.04 -1.59 11.15
CA CYS A 137 -1.65 -2.98 11.34
C CYS A 137 -0.25 -3.19 10.75
N ARG A 138 0.79 -3.09 11.59
CA ARG A 138 2.21 -3.21 11.21
C ARG A 138 2.96 -4.32 11.95
N ASN A 139 2.22 -5.18 12.64
CA ASN A 139 2.73 -6.38 13.30
C ASN A 139 2.51 -7.62 12.42
N ALA A 140 2.90 -8.77 12.95
CA ALA A 140 2.85 -10.05 12.24
C ALA A 140 1.63 -10.90 12.56
N ASP A 141 0.92 -10.56 13.64
CA ASP A 141 -0.21 -11.34 14.13
C ASP A 141 -1.51 -11.06 13.39
N GLU A 142 -2.52 -11.90 13.61
CA GLU A 142 -3.81 -11.79 12.95
C GLU A 142 -4.61 -10.54 13.32
N ASP A 143 -4.36 -9.97 14.49
CA ASP A 143 -5.11 -8.84 15.00
C ASP A 143 -4.47 -7.49 14.69
N SER A 144 -3.21 -7.48 14.30
CA SER A 144 -2.48 -6.24 14.03
C SER A 144 -1.51 -6.33 12.84
N GLY A 145 -1.60 -7.37 12.02
CA GLY A 145 -0.88 -7.57 10.77
C GLY A 145 -1.75 -7.37 9.53
N SER A 146 -1.23 -7.71 8.35
CA SER A 146 -1.96 -7.65 7.08
C SER A 146 -3.19 -8.56 7.09
N GLN A 147 -3.16 -9.66 7.84
CA GLN A 147 -4.25 -10.61 8.01
C GLN A 147 -5.51 -9.95 8.57
N TRP A 148 -5.35 -8.95 9.45
CA TRP A 148 -6.50 -8.22 9.98
C TRP A 148 -7.29 -7.52 8.86
N HIS A 149 -6.60 -6.85 7.93
CA HIS A 149 -7.25 -6.18 6.79
C HIS A 149 -7.92 -7.19 5.86
N GLY A 150 -7.24 -8.32 5.55
CA GLY A 150 -7.82 -9.40 4.77
C GLY A 150 -9.11 -9.94 5.39
N ARG A 151 -9.08 -10.21 6.70
CA ARG A 151 -10.25 -10.68 7.46
C ARG A 151 -11.42 -9.69 7.41
N GLN A 152 -11.17 -8.37 7.48
CA GLN A 152 -12.25 -7.39 7.37
C GLN A 152 -12.96 -7.46 6.00
N VAL A 153 -12.21 -7.63 4.91
CA VAL A 153 -12.79 -7.78 3.57
C VAL A 153 -13.54 -9.10 3.43
N LEU A 154 -12.97 -10.20 3.92
CA LEU A 154 -13.62 -11.53 3.89
C LEU A 154 -14.94 -11.53 4.67
N ASN A 155 -14.96 -10.97 5.87
CA ASN A 155 -16.18 -10.85 6.68
C ASN A 155 -17.23 -10.00 5.98
N TYR A 156 -16.83 -8.87 5.38
CA TYR A 156 -17.75 -8.03 4.60
C TYR A 156 -18.38 -8.79 3.41
N LEU A 157 -17.57 -9.53 2.65
CA LEU A 157 -18.07 -10.31 1.51
C LEU A 157 -19.00 -11.44 1.96
N GLU A 158 -18.70 -12.10 3.09
CA GLU A 158 -19.55 -13.12 3.68
C GLU A 158 -20.89 -12.55 4.15
N GLU A 159 -20.86 -11.49 4.96
CA GLU A 159 -22.07 -10.81 5.43
C GLU A 159 -22.95 -10.34 4.28
N ARG A 160 -22.32 -9.84 3.22
CA ARG A 160 -23.01 -9.39 2.01
C ARG A 160 -23.69 -10.57 1.28
N SER A 161 -22.99 -11.70 1.15
CA SER A 161 -23.53 -12.92 0.55
C SER A 161 -24.74 -13.45 1.33
N VAL A 162 -24.64 -13.48 2.64
CA VAL A 162 -25.75 -13.89 3.54
C VAL A 162 -26.97 -12.98 3.41
N ARG A 163 -26.76 -11.66 3.31
CA ARG A 163 -27.84 -10.66 3.11
C ARG A 163 -28.43 -10.70 1.71
N LYS A 164 -27.81 -11.42 0.77
CA LYS A 164 -28.15 -11.43 -0.67
C LYS A 164 -28.20 -10.01 -1.26
N GLU A 165 -27.22 -9.18 -0.90
CA GLU A 165 -27.16 -7.78 -1.35
C GLU A 165 -26.83 -7.71 -2.84
N GLU A 166 -27.71 -7.09 -3.63
CA GLU A 166 -27.59 -7.00 -5.09
C GLU A 166 -26.90 -5.72 -5.59
N LYS A 167 -26.76 -4.70 -4.72
CA LYS A 167 -26.03 -3.48 -5.10
C LYS A 167 -24.58 -3.82 -5.43
N PRO A 168 -23.98 -3.21 -6.44
CA PRO A 168 -22.55 -3.37 -6.65
C PRO A 168 -21.77 -2.80 -5.47
N PHE A 169 -20.59 -3.35 -5.19
CA PHE A 169 -19.71 -2.84 -4.14
C PHE A 169 -18.50 -2.11 -4.70
N MET A 170 -18.00 -1.16 -3.91
CA MET A 170 -16.68 -0.58 -4.04
C MET A 170 -15.91 -0.82 -2.74
N ILE A 171 -14.90 -1.68 -2.80
CA ILE A 171 -14.02 -2.00 -1.67
C ILE A 171 -12.69 -1.26 -1.85
N TYR A 172 -12.33 -0.44 -0.86
CA TYR A 172 -11.00 0.11 -0.69
C TYR A 172 -10.23 -0.76 0.30
N PHE A 173 -9.43 -1.69 -0.23
CA PHE A 173 -8.66 -2.67 0.51
C PHE A 173 -7.24 -2.17 0.69
N GLY A 174 -7.01 -1.39 1.74
CA GLY A 174 -5.72 -0.80 2.05
C GLY A 174 -4.97 -1.55 3.13
N PHE A 175 -3.66 -1.63 2.98
CA PHE A 175 -2.75 -2.21 3.95
C PHE A 175 -1.95 -1.15 4.71
N SER A 176 -1.31 -1.56 5.80
CA SER A 176 -0.31 -0.77 6.53
C SER A 176 1.11 -1.24 6.24
N HIS A 177 1.30 -2.39 5.59
CA HIS A 177 2.54 -2.96 5.12
C HIS A 177 2.77 -2.64 3.62
N PRO A 178 4.02 -2.69 3.16
CA PRO A 178 5.29 -2.93 3.87
C PRO A 178 5.90 -1.69 4.54
N HIS A 179 5.12 -0.65 4.87
CA HIS A 179 5.63 0.49 5.63
C HIS A 179 6.36 0.03 6.90
N ASP A 180 7.46 0.68 7.24
CA ASP A 180 8.19 0.42 8.47
C ASP A 180 7.35 0.71 9.75
N ALA A 181 7.53 0.00 10.86
CA ALA A 181 8.54 -1.06 11.06
C ALA A 181 8.03 -2.42 10.55
N ARG A 182 8.50 -2.92 9.45
CA ARG A 182 8.13 -4.15 8.74
C ARG A 182 8.22 -5.39 9.62
N THR A 183 7.23 -5.61 10.48
CA THR A 183 7.18 -6.80 11.33
C THR A 183 6.56 -7.95 10.54
N GLY A 184 7.40 -8.86 10.07
CA GLY A 184 6.99 -10.01 9.29
C GLY A 184 6.55 -11.19 10.16
N ARG A 185 5.73 -12.08 9.59
CA ARG A 185 5.39 -13.39 10.19
C ARG A 185 6.64 -14.26 10.27
N ASP A 186 6.77 -15.04 11.33
CA ASP A 186 7.97 -15.83 11.61
C ASP A 186 8.27 -16.86 10.51
N ASP A 187 7.24 -17.50 9.94
CA ASP A 187 7.38 -18.46 8.85
C ASP A 187 7.93 -17.80 7.58
N LEU A 188 7.44 -16.60 7.24
CA LEU A 188 7.91 -15.85 6.09
C LEU A 188 9.28 -15.21 6.33
N LEU A 189 9.55 -14.75 7.56
CA LEU A 189 10.88 -14.27 7.94
C LEU A 189 11.93 -15.37 7.81
N ALA A 190 11.62 -16.57 8.30
CA ALA A 190 12.52 -17.72 8.16
C ALA A 190 12.82 -18.04 6.69
N LYS A 191 11.82 -18.00 5.82
CA LYS A 191 11.96 -18.18 4.37
C LYS A 191 12.94 -17.20 3.73
N TYR A 192 12.97 -15.97 4.19
CA TYR A 192 13.83 -14.89 3.68
C TYR A 192 15.06 -14.64 4.55
N GLY A 193 15.43 -15.56 5.43
CA GLY A 193 16.61 -15.44 6.28
C GLY A 193 16.62 -14.15 7.13
N ALA A 194 15.45 -13.66 7.49
CA ALA A 194 15.26 -12.39 8.20
C ALA A 194 14.67 -12.61 9.60
N ARG A 195 14.72 -11.58 10.43
CA ARG A 195 14.15 -11.59 11.78
C ARG A 195 13.70 -10.21 12.23
N ASN A 196 12.69 -10.16 13.09
CA ASN A 196 12.21 -8.93 13.73
C ASN A 196 13.18 -8.54 14.85
N VAL A 197 14.14 -7.68 14.55
CA VAL A 197 15.15 -7.21 15.52
C VAL A 197 15.13 -5.69 15.65
N LYS A 198 15.54 -5.19 16.80
CA LYS A 198 15.65 -3.75 17.09
C LYS A 198 17.08 -3.23 16.98
N GLU A 199 18.06 -4.15 17.05
CA GLU A 199 19.49 -3.83 17.01
C GLU A 199 20.04 -4.04 15.60
N PRO A 200 21.13 -3.33 15.22
CA PRO A 200 21.86 -3.60 13.99
C PRO A 200 22.40 -5.02 13.97
N LEU A 201 22.43 -5.62 12.82
CA LEU A 201 23.04 -6.94 12.63
C LEU A 201 24.52 -6.79 12.25
N THR A 202 25.35 -7.68 12.75
CA THR A 202 26.79 -7.73 12.45
C THR A 202 27.13 -8.84 11.46
N GLU A 203 26.30 -9.89 11.41
CA GLU A 203 26.52 -11.06 10.56
C GLU A 203 25.42 -11.18 9.50
N VAL A 204 25.83 -11.44 8.28
CA VAL A 204 24.93 -11.66 7.15
C VAL A 204 24.35 -13.06 7.23
N ASN A 205 23.03 -13.18 7.23
CA ASN A 205 22.39 -14.48 7.01
C ASN A 205 22.52 -14.85 5.51
N PRO A 206 23.08 -16.00 5.15
CA PRO A 206 23.27 -16.40 3.75
C PRO A 206 21.94 -16.47 2.97
N ASP A 207 20.84 -16.84 3.63
CA ASP A 207 19.50 -16.96 3.05
C ASP A 207 18.80 -15.61 2.85
N ALA A 208 19.32 -14.54 3.46
CA ALA A 208 18.75 -13.21 3.29
C ALA A 208 18.90 -12.70 1.84
N PRO A 209 17.94 -11.92 1.33
CA PRO A 209 17.98 -11.38 -0.03
C PRO A 209 19.29 -10.64 -0.28
N LYS A 210 19.81 -10.75 -1.51
CA LYS A 210 21.02 -10.02 -1.91
C LYS A 210 20.76 -8.51 -1.89
N LEU A 211 21.80 -7.74 -1.65
CA LEU A 211 21.73 -6.28 -1.75
C LEU A 211 21.30 -5.84 -3.16
N PRO A 212 20.52 -4.75 -3.28
CA PRO A 212 20.23 -4.16 -4.58
C PRO A 212 21.52 -3.75 -5.30
N VAL A 213 21.53 -3.83 -6.62
CA VAL A 213 22.68 -3.38 -7.44
C VAL A 213 23.07 -1.93 -7.16
N SER A 214 22.09 -1.09 -6.82
CA SER A 214 22.31 0.31 -6.47
C SER A 214 22.54 0.55 -4.97
N TRP A 215 22.78 -0.51 -4.17
CA TRP A 215 23.10 -0.35 -2.77
C TRP A 215 24.42 0.40 -2.56
N LEU A 216 24.43 1.26 -1.59
CA LEU A 216 25.60 1.95 -1.05
C LEU A 216 25.54 1.89 0.47
N PRO A 217 26.67 1.81 1.17
CA PRO A 217 26.71 1.86 2.64
C PRO A 217 26.24 3.21 3.19
N GLU A 218 26.41 4.26 2.39
CA GLU A 218 26.01 5.65 2.71
C GLU A 218 25.66 6.38 1.43
N HIS A 219 24.71 7.30 1.49
CA HIS A 219 24.39 8.16 0.36
C HIS A 219 25.56 9.11 0.07
N PRO A 220 26.04 9.20 -1.20
CA PRO A 220 27.28 9.93 -1.54
C PRO A 220 27.18 11.45 -1.32
N PHE A 221 25.99 12.00 -1.30
CA PHE A 221 25.76 13.37 -0.97
C PHE A 221 25.21 13.43 0.45
N HIS A 222 25.95 14.07 1.36
CA HIS A 222 25.35 14.46 2.63
C HIS A 222 24.00 15.06 2.27
N HIS A 223 22.90 14.59 2.86
CA HIS A 223 21.52 14.96 2.49
C HIS A 223 21.31 16.45 2.24
N GLY A 224 22.32 17.17 1.91
CA GLY A 224 22.62 18.55 1.44
C GLY A 224 21.51 19.58 1.63
N HIS A 225 20.35 19.12 1.98
CA HIS A 225 19.17 19.92 2.28
C HIS A 225 18.73 19.61 3.71
N PRO A 226 18.70 20.58 4.62
CA PRO A 226 18.37 20.35 6.03
C PRO A 226 16.93 19.83 6.27
N ARG A 227 16.12 19.76 5.22
CA ARG A 227 14.74 19.25 5.25
C ARG A 227 14.57 17.89 4.59
N LEU A 228 15.60 17.36 3.96
CA LEU A 228 15.54 16.01 3.41
C LEU A 228 15.67 15.01 4.57
N ARG A 229 14.63 14.23 4.77
CA ARG A 229 14.63 13.16 5.77
C ARG A 229 14.71 11.83 5.05
N ASP A 230 15.68 11.03 5.41
CA ASP A 230 15.67 9.62 5.09
C ASP A 230 14.90 8.88 6.20
N GLU A 231 13.59 8.97 6.16
CA GLU A 231 12.70 8.51 7.23
C GLU A 231 12.68 6.99 7.29
N VAL A 232 13.06 6.49 8.45
CA VAL A 232 13.01 5.07 8.77
C VAL A 232 12.66 4.91 10.25
N SER A 233 11.68 4.06 10.56
CA SER A 233 11.21 3.80 11.93
C SER A 233 11.74 2.49 12.50
N VAL A 234 12.77 1.90 11.88
CA VAL A 234 13.41 0.66 12.34
C VAL A 234 14.65 1.04 13.17
N PRO A 235 14.69 0.78 14.48
CA PRO A 235 15.76 1.24 15.36
C PRO A 235 17.17 0.84 14.93
N GLY A 236 17.39 -0.43 14.56
CA GLY A 236 18.71 -0.92 14.14
C GLY A 236 19.24 -0.23 12.88
N VAL A 237 18.37 0.11 11.95
CA VAL A 237 18.71 0.78 10.69
C VAL A 237 19.09 2.25 10.90
N LYS A 238 18.63 2.89 11.97
CA LYS A 238 19.01 4.27 12.29
C LYS A 238 20.48 4.39 12.67
N THR A 239 21.05 3.34 13.26
CA THR A 239 22.41 3.33 13.78
C THR A 239 23.41 2.65 12.87
N SER A 240 22.97 1.71 12.03
CA SER A 240 23.82 1.03 11.07
C SER A 240 23.03 0.61 9.82
N ARG A 241 23.62 0.84 8.65
CA ARG A 241 23.11 0.44 7.34
C ARG A 241 24.08 -0.48 6.62
N ASN A 242 24.79 -1.30 7.40
CA ASN A 242 25.69 -2.31 6.87
C ASN A 242 24.92 -3.38 6.08
N GLU A 243 25.65 -4.23 5.36
CA GLU A 243 25.08 -5.29 4.53
C GLU A 243 24.11 -6.18 5.31
N ALA A 244 24.50 -6.64 6.50
CA ALA A 244 23.70 -7.55 7.31
C ALA A 244 22.35 -6.93 7.69
N THR A 245 22.35 -5.68 8.15
CA THR A 245 21.13 -4.95 8.54
C THR A 245 20.23 -4.69 7.33
N VAL A 246 20.78 -4.27 6.20
CA VAL A 246 19.99 -3.97 5.00
C VAL A 246 19.41 -5.24 4.39
N ARG A 247 20.17 -6.34 4.32
CA ARG A 247 19.65 -7.61 3.81
C ARG A 247 18.53 -8.17 4.70
N ASN A 248 18.63 -7.99 6.01
CA ASN A 248 17.56 -8.32 6.94
C ASN A 248 16.30 -7.48 6.68
N GLU A 249 16.44 -6.18 6.44
CA GLU A 249 15.31 -5.29 6.12
C GLU A 249 14.63 -5.66 4.79
N LEU A 250 15.40 -6.07 3.79
CA LEU A 250 14.85 -6.60 2.53
C LEU A 250 14.05 -7.89 2.77
N GLY A 251 14.57 -8.81 3.59
CA GLY A 251 13.85 -10.03 3.96
C GLY A 251 12.55 -9.74 4.73
N ARG A 252 12.55 -8.75 5.61
CA ARG A 252 11.35 -8.27 6.32
C ARG A 252 10.35 -7.63 5.36
N GLU A 253 10.81 -6.84 4.39
CA GLU A 253 9.98 -6.27 3.34
C GLU A 253 9.29 -7.37 2.53
N TYR A 254 10.03 -8.38 2.07
CA TYR A 254 9.49 -9.51 1.30
C TYR A 254 8.52 -10.35 2.12
N ALA A 255 8.80 -10.60 3.38
CA ALA A 255 7.87 -11.29 4.29
C ALA A 255 6.54 -10.54 4.44
N CYS A 256 6.57 -9.22 4.56
CA CYS A 256 5.35 -8.40 4.62
C CYS A 256 4.57 -8.42 3.30
N ILE A 257 5.27 -8.40 2.16
CA ILE A 257 4.65 -8.40 0.82
C ILE A 257 4.03 -9.76 0.51
N GLU A 258 4.71 -10.85 0.83
CA GLU A 258 4.15 -12.19 0.66
C GLU A 258 2.90 -12.39 1.54
N ASN A 259 2.90 -11.85 2.77
CA ASN A 259 1.70 -11.84 3.61
C ASN A 259 0.55 -11.03 2.97
N ILE A 260 0.84 -9.91 2.30
CA ILE A 260 -0.17 -9.18 1.52
C ILE A 260 -0.69 -10.05 0.37
N ASP A 261 0.20 -10.72 -0.36
CA ASP A 261 -0.18 -11.63 -1.45
C ASP A 261 -1.12 -12.74 -0.98
N ASP A 262 -0.84 -13.34 0.18
CA ASP A 262 -1.73 -14.32 0.82
C ASP A 262 -3.14 -13.75 1.03
N GLN A 263 -3.25 -12.52 1.57
CA GLN A 263 -4.55 -11.90 1.83
C GLN A 263 -5.29 -11.55 0.53
N VAL A 264 -4.58 -11.06 -0.47
CA VAL A 264 -5.15 -10.83 -1.81
C VAL A 264 -5.68 -12.14 -2.39
N GLY A 265 -4.91 -13.22 -2.29
CA GLY A 265 -5.32 -14.56 -2.73
C GLY A 265 -6.58 -15.06 -2.04
N LEU A 266 -6.70 -14.85 -0.72
CA LEU A 266 -7.91 -15.20 0.04
C LEU A 266 -9.14 -14.44 -0.46
N VAL A 267 -9.03 -13.13 -0.66
CA VAL A 267 -10.13 -12.29 -1.14
C VAL A 267 -10.54 -12.69 -2.57
N ILE A 268 -9.58 -12.97 -3.46
CA ILE A 268 -9.87 -13.44 -4.82
C ILE A 268 -10.62 -14.78 -4.79
N ARG A 269 -10.18 -15.73 -3.94
CA ARG A 269 -10.89 -17.01 -3.78
C ARG A 269 -12.31 -16.79 -3.29
N LYS A 270 -12.52 -15.89 -2.32
CA LYS A 270 -13.87 -15.57 -1.83
C LYS A 270 -14.75 -14.95 -2.91
N LEU A 271 -14.23 -14.04 -3.74
CA LEU A 271 -14.97 -13.49 -4.88
C LEU A 271 -15.39 -14.57 -5.89
N LYS A 272 -14.54 -15.57 -6.15
CA LYS A 272 -14.87 -16.72 -7.00
C LYS A 272 -15.94 -17.61 -6.38
N GLU A 273 -15.81 -17.89 -5.08
CA GLU A 273 -16.78 -18.69 -4.32
C GLU A 273 -18.20 -18.11 -4.37
N ILE A 274 -18.32 -16.79 -4.20
CA ILE A 274 -19.63 -16.10 -4.24
C ILE A 274 -20.08 -15.70 -5.66
N GLY A 275 -19.34 -16.09 -6.71
CA GLY A 275 -19.69 -15.84 -8.10
C GLY A 275 -19.55 -14.39 -8.57
N GLU A 276 -18.80 -13.55 -7.86
CA GLU A 276 -18.65 -12.12 -8.18
C GLU A 276 -17.30 -11.78 -8.87
N PHE A 277 -16.40 -12.73 -9.02
CA PHE A 277 -15.05 -12.47 -9.55
C PHE A 277 -15.09 -11.90 -10.98
N GLU A 278 -15.84 -12.52 -11.89
CA GLU A 278 -15.94 -12.11 -13.30
C GLU A 278 -16.64 -10.75 -13.48
N ASN A 279 -17.38 -10.29 -12.48
CA ASN A 279 -18.04 -8.99 -12.47
C ASN A 279 -17.31 -7.98 -11.56
N THR A 280 -16.01 -8.16 -11.31
CA THR A 280 -15.24 -7.28 -10.44
C THR A 280 -14.01 -6.75 -11.17
N PHE A 281 -13.89 -5.41 -11.28
CA PHE A 281 -12.63 -4.76 -11.65
C PHE A 281 -11.71 -4.73 -10.43
N ILE A 282 -10.49 -5.25 -10.60
CA ILE A 282 -9.47 -5.30 -9.55
C ILE A 282 -8.33 -4.37 -9.93
N PHE A 283 -8.02 -3.41 -9.05
CA PHE A 283 -6.88 -2.51 -9.14
C PHE A 283 -5.91 -2.85 -8.02
N TYR A 284 -4.63 -3.00 -8.36
CA TYR A 284 -3.55 -3.16 -7.40
C TYR A 284 -2.54 -2.05 -7.59
N THR A 285 -2.23 -1.30 -6.52
CA THR A 285 -1.24 -0.21 -6.55
C THR A 285 -0.65 0.04 -5.15
N SER A 286 0.38 0.87 -5.08
CA SER A 286 0.92 1.43 -3.84
C SER A 286 0.69 2.94 -3.79
N ASP A 287 0.76 3.52 -2.59
CA ASP A 287 0.70 4.98 -2.44
C ASP A 287 2.03 5.65 -2.87
N HIS A 288 3.16 4.98 -2.73
CA HIS A 288 4.51 5.28 -3.23
C HIS A 288 5.44 4.12 -2.89
N GLY A 289 6.70 4.21 -3.30
CA GLY A 289 7.71 3.21 -2.95
C GLY A 289 8.65 3.66 -1.82
N ILE A 290 9.73 2.90 -1.62
CA ILE A 290 10.73 3.10 -0.57
C ILE A 290 12.10 2.55 -1.00
N ALA A 291 13.20 3.08 -0.44
CA ALA A 291 14.56 2.76 -0.85
C ALA A 291 15.06 1.37 -0.41
N VAL A 292 14.96 1.05 0.85
CA VAL A 292 15.51 -0.15 1.51
C VAL A 292 16.93 -0.50 1.01
N GLY A 293 17.89 0.40 1.30
CA GLY A 293 19.30 0.25 0.97
C GLY A 293 19.74 0.80 -0.39
N ARG A 294 18.82 1.14 -1.29
CA ARG A 294 19.18 1.72 -2.60
C ARG A 294 19.75 3.10 -2.44
N HIS A 295 20.87 3.36 -3.15
CA HIS A 295 21.59 4.63 -3.14
C HIS A 295 22.03 5.09 -1.73
N GLY A 296 22.22 4.16 -0.80
CA GLY A 296 22.53 4.48 0.60
C GLY A 296 21.37 5.07 1.41
N LEU A 297 20.13 4.92 0.91
CA LEU A 297 18.91 5.42 1.53
C LEU A 297 18.03 4.27 2.04
N MET A 298 17.23 4.54 3.07
CA MET A 298 16.26 3.60 3.61
C MET A 298 14.83 4.08 3.44
N GLY A 299 14.63 5.37 3.29
CA GLY A 299 13.33 6.03 3.24
C GLY A 299 12.84 6.33 1.82
N LYS A 300 11.87 7.23 1.76
CA LYS A 300 11.06 7.54 0.58
C LYS A 300 11.05 9.01 0.18
N GLN A 301 11.65 9.90 0.98
CA GLN A 301 11.66 11.33 0.71
C GLN A 301 12.85 11.73 -0.19
N ASN A 302 12.89 11.15 -1.38
CA ASN A 302 13.94 11.36 -2.37
C ASN A 302 13.37 11.34 -3.80
N LEU A 303 14.22 11.65 -4.80
CA LEU A 303 13.81 11.76 -6.20
C LEU A 303 14.20 10.53 -7.05
N TYR A 304 14.53 9.42 -6.42
CA TYR A 304 14.83 8.17 -7.15
C TYR A 304 13.55 7.38 -7.47
N GLU A 305 13.59 6.60 -8.54
CA GLU A 305 12.43 5.84 -9.03
C GLU A 305 11.79 4.93 -7.94
N HIS A 306 12.59 4.35 -7.07
CA HIS A 306 12.06 3.52 -5.98
C HIS A 306 11.11 4.26 -5.03
N SER A 307 11.06 5.59 -5.08
CA SER A 307 10.19 6.40 -4.23
C SER A 307 8.94 6.91 -4.95
N TRP A 308 8.97 7.14 -6.25
CA TRP A 308 7.90 7.81 -6.97
C TRP A 308 7.30 7.05 -8.17
N ARG A 309 7.82 5.85 -8.44
CA ARG A 309 7.28 4.91 -9.42
C ARG A 309 6.45 3.81 -8.75
#